data_2685e93c4ca32c3167856521e97da7ef
#
_entry.id   2685e93c4ca32c3167856521e97da7ef
#
_cell.length_a   1.000
_cell.length_b   1.000
_cell.length_c   1.000
_cell.angle_alpha   90.00
_cell.angle_beta   90.00
_cell.angle_gamma   90.00
#
_symmetry.space_group_name_H-M   'P 1'
#
loop_
_entity.id
_entity.type
_entity.pdbx_description
1 polymer ?
#
loop_
_entity_poly.entity_id
_entity_poly.type
_entity_poly.pdbx_seq_one_letter_code
_entity_poly.pdbx_strand_id
1 'polypeptide(L)'
;SIEIEMNQEHVHKWISQFSPDTQNIILEETLHILKEWYFPKDKINLFLDKMMDYLKSENENATDEEPMKDIYFWNIQESGKSQSQLVEMLNDRVNRKYGCGIRTGKLMSEKYYVYLDDGLYTGSRLRKDIKRCIEMIPEGSRIDVIYMIACQSGLDFSKRILEELNNL
;
A
#
# COMPACT_ATOMS: atom_id res chain seq x y z
N SER A 1 -7.00 -10.56 -7.58
CA SER A 1 -7.30 -11.36 -6.39
C SER A 1 -6.00 -11.89 -5.82
N ILE A 2 -5.71 -11.55 -4.58
CA ILE A 2 -4.57 -12.01 -3.77
C ILE A 2 -4.74 -13.52 -3.40
N GLU A 3 -5.70 -14.21 -3.97
CA GLU A 3 -6.06 -15.60 -3.68
C GLU A 3 -5.48 -16.64 -4.66
N ILE A 4 -4.35 -16.33 -5.30
CA ILE A 4 -3.65 -17.40 -6.00
C ILE A 4 -2.74 -18.08 -4.97
N GLU A 5 -3.26 -19.10 -4.30
CA GLU A 5 -2.39 -20.06 -3.64
C GLU A 5 -1.41 -20.61 -4.68
N MET A 6 -0.13 -20.32 -4.49
CA MET A 6 0.91 -20.87 -5.36
C MET A 6 0.91 -22.40 -5.19
N ASN A 7 0.45 -23.10 -6.20
CA ASN A 7 0.49 -24.55 -6.27
C ASN A 7 1.59 -25.02 -7.22
N GLN A 8 1.85 -26.32 -7.24
CA GLN A 8 2.91 -26.90 -8.09
C GLN A 8 2.70 -26.59 -9.59
N GLU A 9 1.46 -26.56 -10.05
CA GLU A 9 1.13 -26.27 -11.46
C GLU A 9 1.52 -24.83 -11.83
N HIS A 10 1.26 -23.86 -10.95
CA HIS A 10 1.70 -22.48 -11.15
C HIS A 10 3.22 -22.36 -11.21
N VAL A 11 3.94 -23.06 -10.34
CA VAL A 11 5.41 -23.06 -10.34
C VAL A 11 5.93 -23.70 -11.63
N HIS A 12 5.39 -24.84 -12.05
CA HIS A 12 5.78 -25.50 -13.31
C HIS A 12 5.53 -24.60 -14.51
N LYS A 13 4.37 -24.00 -14.62
CA LYS A 13 4.02 -23.08 -15.72
C LYS A 13 4.93 -21.86 -15.74
N TRP A 14 5.24 -21.31 -14.57
CA TRP A 14 6.12 -20.15 -14.45
C TRP A 14 7.55 -20.49 -14.83
N ILE A 15 8.13 -21.58 -14.29
CA ILE A 15 9.52 -21.96 -14.54
C ILE A 15 9.75 -22.43 -15.99
N SER A 16 8.74 -22.96 -16.65
CA SER A 16 8.82 -23.41 -18.04
C SER A 16 9.07 -22.27 -19.06
N GLN A 17 8.98 -21.00 -18.64
CA GLN A 17 9.33 -19.84 -19.47
C GLN A 17 10.83 -19.68 -19.64
N PHE A 18 11.63 -20.29 -18.78
CA PHE A 18 13.09 -20.17 -18.77
C PHE A 18 13.74 -21.40 -19.40
N SER A 19 14.97 -21.22 -19.89
CA SER A 19 15.72 -22.33 -20.47
C SER A 19 16.03 -23.42 -19.42
N PRO A 20 15.98 -24.71 -19.79
CA PRO A 20 16.12 -25.82 -18.84
C PRO A 20 17.38 -25.76 -17.98
N ASP A 21 18.48 -25.28 -18.52
CA ASP A 21 19.79 -25.12 -17.86
C ASP A 21 19.80 -24.02 -16.79
N THR A 22 18.87 -23.05 -16.84
CA THR A 22 18.77 -21.97 -15.86
C THR A 22 17.66 -22.16 -14.84
N GLN A 23 16.73 -23.11 -15.07
CA GLN A 23 15.53 -23.28 -14.22
C GLN A 23 15.87 -23.53 -12.75
N ASN A 24 16.85 -24.38 -12.45
CA ASN A 24 17.22 -24.68 -11.07
C ASN A 24 17.75 -23.45 -10.33
N ILE A 25 18.62 -22.68 -10.96
CA ILE A 25 19.18 -21.44 -10.38
C ILE A 25 18.05 -20.44 -10.11
N ILE A 26 17.14 -20.27 -11.06
CA ILE A 26 15.98 -19.37 -10.93
C ILE A 26 15.07 -19.82 -9.80
N LEU A 27 14.81 -21.12 -9.64
CA LEU A 27 14.01 -21.65 -8.54
C LEU A 27 14.67 -21.39 -7.18
N GLU A 28 15.97 -21.64 -7.04
CA GLU A 28 16.72 -21.41 -5.82
C GLU A 28 16.72 -19.94 -5.40
N GLU A 29 17.03 -19.02 -6.33
CA GLU A 29 17.01 -17.59 -6.10
C GLU A 29 15.59 -17.09 -5.75
N THR A 30 14.58 -17.57 -6.46
CA THR A 30 13.19 -17.22 -6.17
C THR A 30 12.75 -17.72 -4.80
N LEU A 31 13.13 -18.96 -4.42
CA LEU A 31 12.86 -19.50 -3.10
C LEU A 31 13.53 -18.68 -2.00
N HIS A 32 14.76 -18.23 -2.22
CA HIS A 32 15.47 -17.34 -1.30
C HIS A 32 14.71 -16.01 -1.12
N ILE A 33 14.32 -15.37 -2.22
CA ILE A 33 13.53 -14.14 -2.18
C ILE A 33 12.19 -14.36 -1.46
N LEU A 34 11.48 -15.45 -1.74
CA LEU A 34 10.21 -15.74 -1.11
C LEU A 34 10.34 -16.00 0.40
N LYS A 35 11.40 -16.66 0.85
CA LYS A 35 11.64 -16.88 2.29
C LYS A 35 11.86 -15.59 3.06
N GLU A 36 12.55 -14.63 2.47
CA GLU A 36 12.91 -13.37 3.11
C GLU A 36 11.81 -12.30 2.96
N TRP A 37 11.15 -12.24 1.79
CA TRP A 37 10.33 -11.11 1.38
C TRP A 37 8.86 -11.45 1.09
N TYR A 38 8.47 -12.74 1.22
CA TYR A 38 7.06 -13.08 1.02
C TYR A 38 6.20 -12.63 2.20
N PHE A 39 5.14 -11.91 1.89
CA PHE A 39 4.15 -11.46 2.85
C PHE A 39 2.88 -12.32 2.73
N PRO A 40 2.72 -13.36 3.57
CA PRO A 40 1.51 -14.14 3.60
C PRO A 40 0.33 -13.30 4.14
N LYS A 41 -0.89 -13.75 3.85
CA LYS A 41 -2.14 -13.03 4.16
C LYS A 41 -2.28 -12.64 5.65
N ASP A 42 -1.79 -13.47 6.54
CA ASP A 42 -1.78 -13.18 7.99
C ASP A 42 -0.87 -12.00 8.35
N LYS A 43 0.31 -11.89 7.74
CA LYS A 43 1.20 -10.72 7.92
C LYS A 43 0.59 -9.45 7.33
N ILE A 44 -0.07 -9.55 6.16
CA ILE A 44 -0.79 -8.40 5.58
C ILE A 44 -1.91 -7.96 6.53
N ASN A 45 -2.66 -8.91 7.06
CA ASN A 45 -3.72 -8.62 8.02
C ASN A 45 -3.19 -7.94 9.30
N LEU A 46 -2.08 -8.43 9.84
CA LEU A 46 -1.43 -7.82 11.02
C LEU A 46 -0.93 -6.39 10.71
N PHE A 47 -0.39 -6.16 9.53
CA PHE A 47 0.00 -4.82 9.08
C PHE A 47 -1.22 -3.88 9.03
N LEU A 48 -2.33 -4.31 8.44
CA LEU A 48 -3.55 -3.52 8.37
C LEU A 48 -4.12 -3.22 9.76
N ASP A 49 -4.06 -4.17 10.71
CA ASP A 49 -4.48 -3.92 12.09
C ASP A 49 -3.65 -2.85 12.77
N LYS A 50 -2.32 -2.96 12.70
CA LYS A 50 -1.41 -1.96 13.27
C LYS A 50 -1.58 -0.59 12.64
N MET A 51 -1.81 -0.55 11.33
CA MET A 51 -2.09 0.69 10.61
C MET A 51 -3.41 1.31 11.07
N MET A 52 -4.47 0.51 11.26
CA MET A 52 -5.74 1.01 11.80
C MET A 52 -5.57 1.59 13.21
N ASP A 53 -4.84 0.90 14.08
CA ASP A 53 -4.59 1.38 15.43
C ASP A 53 -3.79 2.69 15.43
N TYR A 54 -2.77 2.80 14.56
CA TYR A 54 -2.02 4.03 14.35
C TYR A 54 -2.91 5.18 13.85
N LEU A 55 -3.66 4.96 12.76
CA LEU A 55 -4.52 5.98 12.20
C LEU A 55 -5.62 6.44 13.17
N LYS A 56 -6.17 5.50 13.98
CA LYS A 56 -7.11 5.84 15.03
C LYS A 56 -6.46 6.72 16.11
N SER A 57 -5.22 6.44 16.52
CA SER A 57 -4.51 7.22 17.53
C SER A 57 -4.12 8.61 17.06
N GLU A 58 -3.87 8.78 15.76
CA GLU A 58 -3.48 10.05 15.15
C GLU A 58 -4.66 10.90 14.65
N ASN A 59 -5.87 10.37 14.68
CA ASN A 59 -7.06 11.04 14.20
C ASN A 59 -7.89 11.60 15.36
N GLU A 60 -7.81 12.90 15.57
CA GLU A 60 -8.55 13.60 16.65
C GLU A 60 -10.08 13.46 16.54
N ASN A 61 -10.60 13.17 15.34
CA ASN A 61 -12.03 12.99 15.08
C ASN A 61 -12.48 11.53 15.16
N ALA A 62 -11.54 10.59 15.44
CA ALA A 62 -11.87 9.16 15.55
C ALA A 62 -12.82 8.91 16.73
N THR A 63 -13.82 8.06 16.48
CA THR A 63 -14.67 7.49 17.54
C THR A 63 -14.46 5.97 17.60
N ASP A 64 -15.01 5.32 18.62
CA ASP A 64 -14.94 3.85 18.71
C ASP A 64 -15.77 3.18 17.61
N GLU A 65 -16.84 3.82 17.14
CA GLU A 65 -17.68 3.34 16.05
C GLU A 65 -17.14 3.73 14.67
N GLU A 66 -16.48 4.87 14.55
CA GLU A 66 -15.95 5.41 13.29
C GLU A 66 -14.47 5.78 13.43
N PRO A 67 -13.54 4.80 13.56
CA PRO A 67 -12.13 5.06 13.82
C PRO A 67 -11.39 5.73 12.65
N MET A 68 -11.92 5.61 11.42
CA MET A 68 -11.37 6.21 10.19
C MET A 68 -12.17 7.45 9.74
N LYS A 69 -12.94 8.06 10.67
CA LYS A 69 -13.70 9.27 10.37
C LYS A 69 -12.79 10.37 9.82
N ASP A 70 -13.26 11.06 8.78
CA ASP A 70 -12.56 12.15 8.10
C ASP A 70 -11.23 11.77 7.42
N ILE A 71 -10.84 10.49 7.43
CA ILE A 71 -9.72 9.99 6.65
C ILE A 71 -10.20 9.56 5.26
N TYR A 72 -9.50 10.01 4.24
CA TYR A 72 -9.76 9.61 2.86
C TYR A 72 -8.59 8.77 2.31
N PHE A 73 -8.87 7.54 1.97
CA PHE A 73 -7.87 6.63 1.41
C PHE A 73 -7.78 6.80 -0.11
N TRP A 74 -6.66 7.31 -0.59
CA TRP A 74 -6.44 7.48 -2.02
C TRP A 74 -6.36 6.16 -2.76
N ASN A 75 -7.10 6.10 -3.86
CA ASN A 75 -7.00 5.04 -4.86
C ASN A 75 -6.74 5.70 -6.22
N ILE A 76 -5.52 6.24 -6.39
CA ILE A 76 -5.14 7.16 -7.47
C ILE A 76 -4.15 6.55 -8.46
N GLN A 77 -3.63 5.36 -8.20
CA GLN A 77 -2.72 4.69 -9.13
C GLN A 77 -3.41 4.41 -10.46
N GLU A 78 -2.73 4.76 -11.57
CA GLU A 78 -3.23 4.51 -12.93
C GLU A 78 -2.85 3.11 -13.44
N SER A 79 -1.78 2.54 -12.90
CA SER A 79 -1.25 1.22 -13.27
C SER A 79 -0.89 0.41 -12.04
N GLY A 80 -1.08 -0.89 -12.13
CA GLY A 80 -0.97 -1.79 -10.99
C GLY A 80 -2.31 -1.94 -10.25
N LYS A 81 -2.38 -2.89 -9.34
CA LYS A 81 -3.58 -3.18 -8.56
C LYS A 81 -3.31 -3.23 -7.06
N SER A 82 -2.05 -3.08 -6.63
CA SER A 82 -1.66 -3.23 -5.23
C SER A 82 -2.37 -2.24 -4.32
N GLN A 83 -2.40 -0.97 -4.69
CA GLN A 83 -3.09 0.06 -3.93
C GLN A 83 -4.59 -0.26 -3.78
N SER A 84 -5.28 -0.52 -4.89
CA SER A 84 -6.72 -0.82 -4.86
C SER A 84 -7.03 -2.08 -4.05
N GLN A 85 -6.19 -3.12 -4.16
CA GLN A 85 -6.36 -4.36 -3.39
C GLN A 85 -6.15 -4.16 -1.89
N LEU A 86 -5.12 -3.40 -1.48
CA LEU A 86 -4.89 -3.10 -0.08
C LEU A 86 -6.00 -2.23 0.52
N VAL A 87 -6.47 -1.24 -0.22
CA VAL A 87 -7.59 -0.39 0.19
C VAL A 87 -8.88 -1.21 0.33
N GLU A 88 -9.14 -2.14 -0.58
CA GLU A 88 -10.28 -3.07 -0.50
C GLU A 88 -10.18 -3.99 0.73
N MET A 89 -9.00 -4.60 0.96
CA MET A 89 -8.75 -5.42 2.14
C MET A 89 -8.93 -4.64 3.45
N LEU A 90 -8.47 -3.39 3.48
CA LEU A 90 -8.68 -2.49 4.61
C LEU A 90 -10.16 -2.21 4.84
N ASN A 91 -10.90 -1.86 3.77
CA ASN A 91 -12.34 -1.60 3.84
C ASN A 91 -13.10 -2.80 4.42
N ASP A 92 -12.83 -4.00 3.92
CA ASP A 92 -13.43 -5.23 4.43
C ASP A 92 -13.12 -5.47 5.91
N ARG A 93 -11.92 -5.10 6.34
CA ARG A 93 -11.48 -5.29 7.71
C ARG A 93 -12.12 -4.29 8.64
N VAL A 94 -12.18 -3.01 8.27
CA VAL A 94 -12.87 -1.95 9.01
C VAL A 94 -14.36 -2.29 9.14
N ASN A 95 -14.99 -2.71 8.04
CA ASN A 95 -16.40 -3.08 8.03
C ASN A 95 -16.69 -4.27 8.96
N ARG A 96 -15.83 -5.31 8.94
CA ARG A 96 -15.99 -6.46 9.86
C ARG A 96 -15.79 -6.10 11.33
N LYS A 97 -14.88 -5.18 11.64
CA LYS A 97 -14.53 -4.84 13.03
C LYS A 97 -15.47 -3.78 13.63
N TYR A 98 -15.92 -2.83 12.82
CA TYR A 98 -16.62 -1.63 13.29
C TYR A 98 -18.02 -1.45 12.66
N GLY A 99 -18.39 -2.26 11.67
CA GLY A 99 -19.68 -2.13 10.98
C GLY A 99 -19.79 -0.92 10.04
N CYS A 100 -18.69 -0.21 9.78
CA CYS A 100 -18.63 0.94 8.88
C CYS A 100 -17.61 0.68 7.77
N GLY A 101 -17.72 1.40 6.63
CA GLY A 101 -16.72 1.38 5.56
C GLY A 101 -15.72 2.53 5.70
N ILE A 102 -14.66 2.50 4.86
CA ILE A 102 -13.74 3.62 4.70
C ILE A 102 -14.15 4.50 3.52
N ARG A 103 -13.74 5.78 3.57
CA ARG A 103 -13.91 6.70 2.44
C ARG A 103 -12.69 6.55 1.51
N THR A 104 -12.93 6.23 0.24
CA THR A 104 -11.85 5.97 -0.71
C THR A 104 -12.19 6.41 -2.13
N GLY A 105 -11.17 6.65 -2.95
CA GLY A 105 -11.30 6.99 -4.36
C GLY A 105 -10.27 8.02 -4.83
N LYS A 106 -10.71 8.95 -5.68
CA LYS A 106 -9.90 10.01 -6.30
C LYS A 106 -10.33 11.42 -5.93
N LEU A 107 -11.12 11.57 -4.87
CA LEU A 107 -11.60 12.87 -4.42
C LEU A 107 -10.44 13.70 -3.86
N MET A 108 -10.46 15.00 -4.13
CA MET A 108 -9.39 15.95 -3.77
C MET A 108 -9.91 17.11 -2.90
N SER A 109 -11.06 16.96 -2.25
CA SER A 109 -11.71 18.01 -1.43
C SER A 109 -11.61 17.76 0.07
N GLU A 110 -10.88 16.73 0.48
CA GLU A 110 -10.72 16.35 1.88
C GLU A 110 -9.53 17.05 2.54
N LYS A 111 -9.42 16.91 3.85
CA LYS A 111 -8.33 17.51 4.64
C LYS A 111 -7.32 16.48 5.14
N TYR A 112 -7.66 15.20 5.19
CA TYR A 112 -6.77 14.13 5.62
C TYR A 112 -6.79 12.97 4.63
N TYR A 113 -5.66 12.72 4.02
CA TYR A 113 -5.45 11.67 3.04
C TYR A 113 -4.48 10.62 3.53
N VAL A 114 -4.74 9.38 3.17
CA VAL A 114 -3.79 8.27 3.33
C VAL A 114 -3.47 7.68 1.97
N TYR A 115 -2.19 7.70 1.60
CA TYR A 115 -1.64 6.95 0.47
C TYR A 115 -1.11 5.62 0.99
N LEU A 116 -1.81 4.53 0.71
CA LEU A 116 -1.47 3.18 1.14
C LEU A 116 -1.01 2.36 -0.06
N ASP A 117 0.17 1.72 0.02
CA ASP A 117 0.65 0.83 -1.04
C ASP A 117 1.51 -0.32 -0.46
N ASP A 118 1.78 -1.36 -1.26
CA ASP A 118 2.50 -2.56 -0.84
C ASP A 118 4.00 -2.35 -0.72
N GLY A 119 4.63 -1.62 -1.63
CA GLY A 119 6.08 -1.50 -1.66
C GLY A 119 6.63 -0.16 -2.14
N LEU A 120 7.56 0.37 -1.37
CA LEU A 120 8.36 1.55 -1.71
C LEU A 120 9.78 1.14 -2.08
N TYR A 121 10.07 1.04 -3.38
CA TYR A 121 11.39 0.67 -3.88
C TYR A 121 12.23 1.89 -4.27
N THR A 122 11.78 2.65 -5.26
CA THR A 122 12.50 3.83 -5.77
C THR A 122 11.80 5.16 -5.44
N GLY A 123 10.56 5.13 -4.98
CA GLY A 123 9.74 6.32 -4.75
C GLY A 123 9.21 7.02 -6.02
N SER A 124 9.60 6.55 -7.21
CA SER A 124 9.21 7.19 -8.48
C SER A 124 7.69 7.20 -8.71
N ARG A 125 7.00 6.14 -8.31
CA ARG A 125 5.53 6.04 -8.38
C ARG A 125 4.88 7.05 -7.44
N LEU A 126 5.29 7.04 -6.17
CA LEU A 126 4.82 8.02 -5.18
C LEU A 126 4.95 9.45 -5.69
N ARG A 127 6.14 9.80 -6.20
CA ARG A 127 6.39 11.13 -6.76
C ARG A 127 5.42 11.48 -7.89
N LYS A 128 5.21 10.56 -8.83
CA LYS A 128 4.29 10.76 -9.96
C LYS A 128 2.86 10.99 -9.46
N ASP A 129 2.40 10.15 -8.53
CA ASP A 129 1.04 10.19 -8.02
C ASP A 129 0.79 11.45 -7.19
N ILE A 130 1.69 11.79 -6.28
CA ILE A 130 1.55 12.99 -5.44
C ILE A 130 1.64 14.27 -6.29
N LYS A 131 2.63 14.42 -7.19
CA LYS A 131 2.73 15.61 -8.04
C LYS A 131 1.48 15.87 -8.88
N ARG A 132 0.76 14.82 -9.26
CA ARG A 132 -0.48 14.95 -10.01
C ARG A 132 -1.65 15.47 -9.15
N CYS A 133 -1.62 15.22 -7.85
CA CYS A 133 -2.74 15.47 -6.95
C CYS A 133 -2.52 16.69 -6.03
N ILE A 134 -1.26 17.05 -5.74
CA ILE A 134 -0.95 18.03 -4.70
C ILE A 134 -1.56 19.42 -4.94
N GLU A 135 -1.62 19.86 -6.20
CA GLU A 135 -2.20 21.15 -6.56
C GLU A 135 -3.75 21.16 -6.53
N MET A 136 -4.37 19.97 -6.43
CA MET A 136 -5.83 19.82 -6.44
C MET A 136 -6.43 19.68 -5.04
N ILE A 137 -5.61 19.39 -4.04
CA ILE A 137 -6.08 19.22 -2.66
C ILE A 137 -6.13 20.57 -1.93
N PRO A 138 -6.99 20.72 -0.90
CA PRO A 138 -7.05 21.95 -0.12
C PRO A 138 -5.73 22.25 0.59
N GLU A 139 -5.40 23.54 0.68
CA GLU A 139 -4.26 24.00 1.46
C GLU A 139 -4.37 23.54 2.93
N GLY A 140 -3.23 23.15 3.53
CA GLY A 140 -3.15 22.63 4.88
C GLY A 140 -3.72 21.21 5.02
N SER A 141 -3.92 20.48 3.92
CA SER A 141 -4.29 19.05 3.99
C SER A 141 -3.13 18.21 4.50
N ARG A 142 -3.44 17.21 5.32
CA ARG A 142 -2.52 16.18 5.80
C ARG A 142 -2.48 15.00 4.79
N ILE A 143 -1.28 14.51 4.50
CA ILE A 143 -1.08 13.29 3.69
C ILE A 143 -0.17 12.34 4.48
N ASP A 144 -0.70 11.20 4.87
CA ASP A 144 0.10 10.11 5.43
C ASP A 144 0.42 9.11 4.31
N VAL A 145 1.70 8.76 4.19
CA VAL A 145 2.20 7.80 3.19
C VAL A 145 2.63 6.54 3.90
N ILE A 146 1.91 5.45 3.67
CA ILE A 146 2.07 4.19 4.40
C ILE A 146 2.39 3.05 3.42
N TYR A 147 3.50 2.36 3.69
CA TYR A 147 3.94 1.20 2.91
C TYR A 147 4.12 -0.03 3.79
N MET A 148 3.79 -1.20 3.25
CA MET A 148 4.07 -2.48 3.89
C MET A 148 5.57 -2.78 3.93
N ILE A 149 6.26 -2.51 2.82
CA ILE A 149 7.70 -2.73 2.63
C ILE A 149 8.30 -1.45 2.09
N ALA A 150 9.47 -1.07 2.60
CA ALA A 150 10.22 0.06 2.07
C ALA A 150 11.70 -0.25 1.98
N CYS A 151 12.31 0.01 0.81
CA CYS A 151 13.75 0.04 0.66
C CYS A 151 14.31 1.37 1.16
N GLN A 152 15.52 1.37 1.74
CA GLN A 152 16.15 2.58 2.28
C GLN A 152 16.25 3.70 1.23
N SER A 153 16.66 3.36 0.00
CA SER A 153 16.74 4.33 -1.11
C SER A 153 15.40 4.98 -1.45
N GLY A 154 14.31 4.20 -1.37
CA GLY A 154 12.95 4.70 -1.57
C GLY A 154 12.52 5.65 -0.46
N LEU A 155 12.85 5.32 0.79
CA LEU A 155 12.58 6.18 1.95
C LEU A 155 13.31 7.51 1.85
N ASP A 156 14.61 7.50 1.54
CA ASP A 156 15.42 8.71 1.41
C ASP A 156 14.93 9.61 0.27
N PHE A 157 14.51 9.00 -0.83
CA PHE A 157 13.92 9.73 -1.96
C PHE A 157 12.55 10.32 -1.61
N SER A 158 11.70 9.57 -0.92
CA SER A 158 10.36 10.00 -0.52
C SER A 158 10.40 11.15 0.48
N LYS A 159 11.33 11.13 1.44
CA LYS A 159 11.55 12.24 2.38
C LYS A 159 11.86 13.53 1.63
N ARG A 160 12.78 13.50 0.67
CA ARG A 160 13.12 14.67 -0.15
C ARG A 160 11.93 15.22 -0.92
N ILE A 161 11.09 14.34 -1.50
CA ILE A 161 9.88 14.77 -2.20
C ILE A 161 8.90 15.46 -1.24
N LEU A 162 8.67 14.89 -0.06
CA LEU A 162 7.75 15.47 0.92
C LEU A 162 8.28 16.82 1.46
N GLU A 163 9.59 16.95 1.65
CA GLU A 163 10.23 18.23 2.00
C GLU A 163 10.09 19.28 0.89
N GLU A 164 10.29 18.90 -0.39
CA GLU A 164 10.04 19.76 -1.54
C GLU A 164 8.61 20.28 -1.58
N LEU A 165 7.64 19.43 -1.26
CA LEU A 165 6.21 19.74 -1.31
C LEU A 165 5.75 20.58 -0.12
N ASN A 166 6.35 20.42 1.05
CA ASN A 166 6.05 21.25 2.23
C ASN A 166 6.59 22.67 2.11
N ASN A 167 7.44 22.95 1.13
CA ASN A 167 8.00 24.28 0.84
C ASN A 167 7.27 25.01 -0.30
N LEU A 168 6.20 24.45 -0.82
CA LEU A 168 5.30 25.07 -1.81
C LEU A 168 4.08 25.67 -1.14
#